data_a9724fa34aeb180c41af997073836871
#
_entry.id   a9724fa34aeb180c41af997073836871
#
_cell.length_a   1.000
_cell.length_b   1.000
_cell.length_c   1.000
_cell.angle_alpha   90.00
_cell.angle_beta   90.00
_cell.angle_gamma   90.00
#
_symmetry.space_group_name_H-M   'P 1'
#
loop_
_entity.id
_entity.type
_entity.pdbx_description
1 polymer ?
#
loop_
_entity_poly.entity_id
_entity_poly.type
_entity_poly.pdbx_seq_one_letter_code
_entity_poly.pdbx_strand_id
1 'polypeptide(L)'
;MANNAANVRVAISGAFMVADLGTTLPKNASDTPDVKFKDTGYISEDGITQTIDSDTTDIKAWQNGDVVRTIQTSHKVTLQLTMLETTALTNKIYYADEEATATAVKVAGKQAPHQTVIFDVVDGDKVIRLCAPDAQVTERGEITYKNEEAISYNITLTCYPDAAGVKLYKYMK
;
A
#
# COMPACT_ATOMS: atom_id res chain seq x y z
N MET A 1 10.09 15.59 29.82
CA MET A 1 8.94 14.87 29.20
C MET A 1 8.99 13.44 29.72
N ALA A 2 7.88 12.92 30.22
CA ALA A 2 7.82 11.52 30.67
C ALA A 2 7.59 10.62 29.45
N ASN A 3 8.43 9.62 29.27
CA ASN A 3 8.22 8.59 28.25
C ASN A 3 6.98 7.75 28.64
N ASN A 4 6.09 7.50 27.67
CA ASN A 4 4.88 6.70 27.88
C ASN A 4 4.91 5.48 26.97
N ALA A 5 5.15 4.31 27.53
CA ALA A 5 5.19 3.04 26.80
C ALA A 5 3.84 2.71 26.10
N ALA A 6 2.72 3.24 26.60
CA ALA A 6 1.42 3.04 25.97
C ALA A 6 1.28 3.72 24.59
N ASN A 7 2.21 4.61 24.25
CA ASN A 7 2.27 5.25 22.91
C ASN A 7 3.09 4.43 21.90
N VAL A 8 3.80 3.40 22.35
CA VAL A 8 4.49 2.45 21.46
C VAL A 8 3.45 1.51 20.87
N ARG A 9 3.47 1.35 19.56
CA ARG A 9 2.55 0.47 18.81
C ARG A 9 3.34 -0.67 18.18
N VAL A 10 2.77 -1.87 18.21
CA VAL A 10 3.31 -3.07 17.57
C VAL A 10 2.28 -3.61 16.59
N ALA A 11 2.69 -3.88 15.36
CA ALA A 11 1.83 -4.52 14.37
C ALA A 11 1.72 -6.02 14.70
N ILE A 12 0.69 -6.41 15.46
CA ILE A 12 0.47 -7.82 15.84
C ILE A 12 -0.25 -8.55 14.72
N SER A 13 -1.16 -7.86 14.01
CA SER A 13 -1.95 -8.42 12.92
C SER A 13 -2.30 -7.30 11.94
N GLY A 14 -2.79 -7.68 10.77
CA GLY A 14 -3.24 -6.73 9.76
C GLY A 14 -4.09 -7.37 8.69
N ALA A 15 -4.72 -6.52 7.87
CA ALA A 15 -5.50 -6.92 6.72
C ALA A 15 -5.23 -5.99 5.54
N PHE A 16 -5.27 -6.54 4.34
CA PHE A 16 -5.20 -5.78 3.10
C PHE A 16 -6.49 -5.98 2.30
N MET A 17 -7.18 -4.88 2.05
CA MET A 17 -8.47 -4.88 1.36
C MET A 17 -8.40 -4.01 0.12
N VAL A 18 -8.99 -4.49 -0.97
CA VAL A 18 -8.97 -3.86 -2.28
C VAL A 18 -10.38 -3.71 -2.81
N ALA A 19 -10.65 -2.59 -3.47
CA ALA A 19 -11.88 -2.32 -4.19
C ALA A 19 -11.60 -1.57 -5.49
N ASP A 20 -12.61 -1.47 -6.34
CA ASP A 20 -12.52 -0.69 -7.57
C ASP A 20 -12.25 0.79 -7.27
N LEU A 21 -11.52 1.44 -8.17
CA LEU A 21 -11.20 2.86 -8.07
C LEU A 21 -12.45 3.71 -7.81
N GLY A 22 -12.36 4.62 -6.86
CA GLY A 22 -13.46 5.51 -6.49
C GLY A 22 -14.46 4.93 -5.49
N THR A 23 -14.20 3.73 -4.93
CA THR A 23 -14.99 3.19 -3.83
C THR A 23 -14.81 4.08 -2.59
N THR A 24 -15.92 4.33 -1.89
CA THR A 24 -15.94 5.22 -0.72
C THR A 24 -15.03 4.71 0.39
N LEU A 25 -14.07 5.54 0.81
CA LEU A 25 -13.16 5.23 1.90
C LEU A 25 -13.82 5.50 3.27
N PRO A 26 -13.46 4.73 4.31
CA PRO A 26 -13.81 5.07 5.69
C PRO A 26 -13.14 6.38 6.11
N LYS A 27 -13.78 7.10 7.03
CA LYS A 27 -13.32 8.42 7.50
C LYS A 27 -12.57 8.37 8.83
N ASN A 28 -12.51 7.21 9.44
CA ASN A 28 -11.75 6.97 10.68
C ASN A 28 -11.38 5.47 10.82
N ALA A 29 -10.60 5.14 11.84
CA ALA A 29 -10.13 3.77 12.07
C ALA A 29 -11.24 2.82 12.58
N SER A 30 -12.39 3.32 13.02
CA SER A 30 -13.50 2.53 13.56
C SER A 30 -14.65 2.32 12.56
N ASP A 31 -14.67 3.07 11.46
CA ASP A 31 -15.70 2.92 10.44
C ASP A 31 -15.61 1.54 9.78
N THR A 32 -16.77 0.95 9.48
CA THR A 32 -16.81 -0.28 8.68
C THR A 32 -16.52 0.08 7.21
N PRO A 33 -15.53 -0.57 6.57
CA PRO A 33 -15.30 -0.40 5.14
C PRO A 33 -16.54 -0.74 4.31
N ASP A 34 -16.68 -0.12 3.13
CA ASP A 34 -17.73 -0.46 2.17
C ASP A 34 -17.67 -1.96 1.82
N VAL A 35 -18.83 -2.59 1.61
CA VAL A 35 -18.94 -4.02 1.26
C VAL A 35 -18.24 -4.40 -0.05
N LYS A 36 -17.87 -3.43 -0.85
CA LYS A 36 -17.09 -3.63 -2.09
C LYS A 36 -15.62 -3.95 -1.83
N PHE A 37 -15.09 -3.60 -0.65
CA PHE A 37 -13.75 -3.98 -0.28
C PHE A 37 -13.66 -5.48 -0.04
N LYS A 38 -12.72 -6.12 -0.73
CA LYS A 38 -12.43 -7.55 -0.63
C LYS A 38 -11.11 -7.74 0.06
N ASP A 39 -11.08 -8.56 1.09
CA ASP A 39 -9.87 -8.96 1.79
C ASP A 39 -9.06 -9.92 0.92
N THR A 40 -7.75 -9.74 0.88
CA THR A 40 -6.82 -10.59 0.14
C THR A 40 -6.39 -11.83 0.91
N GLY A 41 -6.75 -11.94 2.19
CA GLY A 41 -6.40 -13.04 3.08
C GLY A 41 -5.06 -12.84 3.79
N TYR A 42 -4.33 -13.92 4.02
CA TYR A 42 -3.08 -13.89 4.79
C TYR A 42 -1.98 -13.09 4.11
N ILE A 43 -1.30 -12.28 4.92
CA ILE A 43 -0.11 -11.51 4.57
C ILE A 43 1.09 -12.12 5.29
N SER A 44 2.28 -12.03 4.69
CA SER A 44 3.55 -12.44 5.29
C SER A 44 3.79 -11.76 6.65
N GLU A 45 4.54 -12.43 7.52
CA GLU A 45 4.97 -11.90 8.82
C GLU A 45 5.75 -10.58 8.73
N ASP A 46 6.30 -10.25 7.57
CA ASP A 46 6.95 -8.96 7.32
C ASP A 46 5.95 -7.78 7.33
N GLY A 47 4.66 -8.08 7.27
CA GLY A 47 3.59 -7.10 7.34
C GLY A 47 3.55 -6.17 6.13
N ILE A 48 3.39 -4.87 6.41
CA ILE A 48 3.24 -3.82 5.40
C ILE A 48 4.31 -2.76 5.61
N THR A 49 5.06 -2.46 4.56
CA THR A 49 6.07 -1.40 4.55
C THR A 49 5.54 -0.18 3.83
N GLN A 50 5.53 0.97 4.52
CA GLN A 50 5.20 2.28 3.94
C GLN A 50 6.47 3.07 3.71
N THR A 51 6.68 3.56 2.48
CA THR A 51 7.80 4.43 2.12
C THR A 51 7.28 5.76 1.59
N ILE A 52 7.89 6.85 2.04
CA ILE A 52 7.62 8.21 1.56
C ILE A 52 8.93 8.78 1.04
N ASP A 53 9.03 8.95 -0.26
CA ASP A 53 10.21 9.50 -0.93
C ASP A 53 9.93 10.91 -1.42
N SER A 54 10.90 11.78 -1.27
CA SER A 54 10.85 13.17 -1.74
C SER A 54 12.19 13.59 -2.29
N ASP A 55 12.21 14.00 -3.56
CA ASP A 55 13.40 14.58 -4.17
C ASP A 55 13.34 16.09 -4.07
N THR A 56 14.51 16.69 -3.89
CA THR A 56 14.67 18.14 -3.84
C THR A 56 15.76 18.60 -4.82
N THR A 57 15.59 19.80 -5.33
CA THR A 57 16.60 20.46 -6.18
C THR A 57 16.93 21.82 -5.59
N ASP A 58 18.23 22.09 -5.50
CA ASP A 58 18.74 23.36 -5.01
C ASP A 58 18.94 24.35 -6.16
N ILE A 59 18.39 25.55 -5.99
CA ILE A 59 18.64 26.69 -6.84
C ILE A 59 19.81 27.46 -6.23
N LYS A 60 20.89 27.56 -6.99
CA LYS A 60 22.11 28.25 -6.55
C LYS A 60 22.17 29.65 -7.14
N ALA A 61 22.66 30.61 -6.36
CA ALA A 61 22.99 31.93 -6.83
C ALA A 61 24.24 31.90 -7.71
N TRP A 62 24.33 32.83 -8.67
CA TRP A 62 25.56 33.02 -9.44
C TRP A 62 26.71 33.54 -8.55
N GLN A 63 26.35 34.33 -7.54
CA GLN A 63 27.32 34.82 -6.56
C GLN A 63 27.73 33.67 -5.62
N ASN A 64 29.01 33.28 -5.65
CA ASN A 64 29.61 32.24 -4.82
C ASN A 64 29.03 30.83 -4.90
N GLY A 65 27.98 30.59 -5.74
CA GLY A 65 27.32 29.28 -5.82
C GLY A 65 26.51 28.93 -4.61
N ASP A 66 26.12 29.91 -3.77
CA ASP A 66 25.31 29.69 -2.57
C ASP A 66 23.94 29.17 -2.92
N VAL A 67 23.42 28.21 -2.11
CA VAL A 67 22.04 27.70 -2.24
C VAL A 67 21.07 28.77 -1.72
N VAL A 68 20.28 29.35 -2.63
CA VAL A 68 19.31 30.42 -2.30
C VAL A 68 17.90 29.88 -2.12
N ARG A 69 17.60 28.69 -2.64
CA ARG A 69 16.30 28.05 -2.49
C ARG A 69 16.40 26.55 -2.76
N THR A 70 15.72 25.76 -1.93
CA THR A 70 15.49 24.33 -2.19
C THR A 70 14.03 24.14 -2.58
N ILE A 71 13.75 23.45 -3.69
CA ILE A 71 12.40 23.10 -4.15
C ILE A 71 12.21 21.58 -4.15
N GLN A 72 11.04 21.14 -3.74
CA GLN A 72 10.66 19.73 -3.84
C GLN A 72 10.22 19.43 -5.27
N THR A 73 10.87 18.46 -5.92
CA THR A 73 10.63 18.09 -7.32
C THR A 73 9.77 16.85 -7.45
N SER A 74 9.79 15.96 -6.45
CA SER A 74 8.94 14.78 -6.41
C SER A 74 8.46 14.49 -5.00
N HIS A 75 7.35 13.76 -4.91
CA HIS A 75 6.83 13.15 -3.70
C HIS A 75 6.12 11.86 -4.07
N LYS A 76 6.67 10.74 -3.64
CA LYS A 76 6.15 9.39 -3.91
C LYS A 76 5.79 8.70 -2.61
N VAL A 77 4.62 8.07 -2.57
CA VAL A 77 4.21 7.22 -1.45
C VAL A 77 4.01 5.82 -2.00
N THR A 78 4.67 4.84 -1.40
CA THR A 78 4.54 3.43 -1.76
C THR A 78 4.19 2.58 -0.55
N LEU A 79 3.45 1.51 -0.81
CA LEU A 79 3.08 0.49 0.15
C LEU A 79 3.48 -0.86 -0.41
N GLN A 80 4.30 -1.60 0.34
CA GLN A 80 4.78 -2.93 -0.06
C GLN A 80 4.26 -3.97 0.91
N LEU A 81 3.83 -5.11 0.37
CA LEU A 81 3.38 -6.25 1.14
C LEU A 81 3.55 -7.54 0.34
N THR A 82 3.44 -8.66 1.04
CA THR A 82 3.49 -10.00 0.43
C THR A 82 2.23 -10.77 0.81
N MET A 83 1.40 -11.12 -0.19
CA MET A 83 0.21 -11.95 -0.02
C MET A 83 0.60 -13.42 -0.07
N LEU A 84 0.02 -14.26 0.79
CA LEU A 84 0.34 -15.69 0.89
C LEU A 84 -0.73 -16.61 0.30
N GLU A 85 -1.94 -16.10 0.06
CA GLU A 85 -3.02 -16.92 -0.47
C GLU A 85 -3.07 -16.90 -1.99
N THR A 86 -3.19 -18.07 -2.60
CA THR A 86 -3.42 -18.24 -4.04
C THR A 86 -4.92 -18.23 -4.32
N THR A 87 -5.49 -17.04 -4.45
CA THR A 87 -6.92 -16.84 -4.72
C THR A 87 -7.14 -16.15 -6.06
N ALA A 88 -8.37 -16.13 -6.54
CA ALA A 88 -8.73 -15.36 -7.73
C ALA A 88 -8.40 -13.85 -7.57
N LEU A 89 -8.60 -13.30 -6.37
CA LEU A 89 -8.30 -11.90 -6.08
C LEU A 89 -6.80 -11.62 -6.11
N THR A 90 -6.00 -12.44 -5.42
CA THR A 90 -4.53 -12.33 -5.41
C THR A 90 -3.97 -12.43 -6.82
N ASN A 91 -4.46 -13.39 -7.61
CA ASN A 91 -4.06 -13.56 -8.99
C ASN A 91 -4.39 -12.32 -9.85
N LYS A 92 -5.59 -11.73 -9.70
CA LYS A 92 -5.99 -10.50 -10.40
C LYS A 92 -5.06 -9.35 -10.06
N ILE A 93 -4.73 -9.17 -8.80
CA ILE A 93 -3.87 -8.08 -8.33
C ILE A 93 -2.44 -8.28 -8.83
N TYR A 94 -1.88 -9.47 -8.62
CA TYR A 94 -0.48 -9.72 -8.95
C TYR A 94 -0.21 -9.75 -10.45
N TYR A 95 -1.05 -10.45 -11.24
CA TYR A 95 -0.84 -10.60 -12.69
C TYR A 95 -1.50 -9.52 -13.53
N ALA A 96 -2.32 -8.64 -12.95
CA ALA A 96 -3.14 -7.66 -13.65
C ALA A 96 -4.08 -8.31 -14.69
N ASP A 97 -4.57 -9.50 -14.40
CA ASP A 97 -5.51 -10.26 -15.21
C ASP A 97 -6.90 -10.22 -14.57
N GLU A 98 -7.80 -9.39 -15.10
CA GLU A 98 -9.15 -9.22 -14.57
C GLU A 98 -10.01 -10.50 -14.71
N GLU A 99 -9.63 -11.39 -15.63
CA GLU A 99 -10.30 -12.67 -15.85
C GLU A 99 -9.68 -13.81 -15.03
N ALA A 100 -8.63 -13.53 -14.24
CA ALA A 100 -7.97 -14.55 -13.43
C ALA A 100 -8.93 -15.22 -12.47
N THR A 101 -8.77 -16.53 -12.33
CA THR A 101 -9.48 -17.36 -11.37
C THR A 101 -8.50 -17.94 -10.34
N ALA A 102 -9.00 -18.71 -9.38
CA ALA A 102 -8.12 -19.41 -8.43
C ALA A 102 -7.28 -20.53 -9.13
N THR A 103 -7.66 -20.94 -10.34
CA THR A 103 -7.06 -22.08 -11.04
C THR A 103 -6.45 -21.73 -12.39
N ALA A 104 -6.64 -20.51 -12.89
CA ALA A 104 -6.15 -20.11 -14.20
C ALA A 104 -5.81 -18.62 -14.24
N VAL A 105 -4.67 -18.30 -14.83
CA VAL A 105 -4.15 -16.94 -14.99
C VAL A 105 -3.54 -16.80 -16.37
N LYS A 106 -3.74 -15.65 -17.00
CA LYS A 106 -3.08 -15.26 -18.25
C LYS A 106 -2.01 -14.21 -17.94
N VAL A 107 -0.76 -14.56 -18.08
CA VAL A 107 0.35 -13.61 -17.91
C VAL A 107 0.51 -12.79 -19.17
N ALA A 108 0.12 -11.54 -19.14
CA ALA A 108 0.25 -10.61 -20.26
C ALA A 108 0.95 -9.33 -19.81
N GLY A 109 1.57 -8.60 -20.74
CA GLY A 109 2.26 -7.35 -20.46
C GLY A 109 1.29 -6.16 -20.22
N LYS A 110 0.24 -6.37 -19.41
CA LYS A 110 -0.72 -5.32 -19.07
C LYS A 110 -0.28 -4.55 -17.83
N GLN A 111 -0.53 -3.25 -17.84
CA GLN A 111 -0.41 -2.41 -16.67
C GLN A 111 -1.53 -2.77 -15.69
N ALA A 112 -1.19 -2.81 -14.38
CA ALA A 112 -2.20 -3.06 -13.35
C ALA A 112 -3.24 -1.93 -13.33
N PRO A 113 -4.51 -2.24 -13.06
CA PRO A 113 -5.53 -1.21 -12.91
C PRO A 113 -5.28 -0.38 -11.65
N HIS A 114 -5.82 0.83 -11.65
CA HIS A 114 -5.91 1.67 -10.47
C HIS A 114 -7.02 1.14 -9.55
N GLN A 115 -6.77 1.13 -8.26
CA GLN A 115 -7.66 0.57 -7.25
C GLN A 115 -7.71 1.45 -6.01
N THR A 116 -8.79 1.39 -5.26
CA THR A 116 -8.87 1.97 -3.91
C THR A 116 -8.50 0.90 -2.91
N VAL A 117 -7.58 1.18 -1.98
CA VAL A 117 -7.08 0.17 -1.05
C VAL A 117 -7.11 0.64 0.40
N ILE A 118 -7.30 -0.32 1.31
CA ILE A 118 -7.25 -0.14 2.75
C ILE A 118 -6.28 -1.15 3.35
N PHE A 119 -5.45 -0.67 4.27
CA PHE A 119 -4.63 -1.51 5.14
C PHE A 119 -5.00 -1.25 6.57
N ASP A 120 -5.34 -2.28 7.30
CA ASP A 120 -5.53 -2.25 8.74
C ASP A 120 -4.36 -2.91 9.43
N VAL A 121 -3.78 -2.21 10.40
CA VAL A 121 -2.74 -2.72 11.29
C VAL A 121 -3.31 -2.71 12.69
N VAL A 122 -3.31 -3.86 13.34
CA VAL A 122 -3.97 -4.09 14.62
C VAL A 122 -2.95 -4.36 15.72
N ASP A 123 -3.13 -3.67 16.85
CA ASP A 123 -2.36 -3.82 18.09
C ASP A 123 -3.34 -3.89 19.27
N GLY A 124 -3.87 -5.09 19.52
CA GLY A 124 -4.94 -5.28 20.50
C GLY A 124 -6.20 -4.45 20.16
N ASP A 125 -6.58 -3.52 21.05
CA ASP A 125 -7.73 -2.64 20.82
C ASP A 125 -7.42 -1.42 19.93
N LYS A 126 -6.16 -1.26 19.55
CA LYS A 126 -5.67 -0.13 18.77
C LYS A 126 -5.55 -0.51 17.30
N VAL A 127 -5.98 0.37 16.43
CA VAL A 127 -5.97 0.17 14.98
C VAL A 127 -5.31 1.36 14.30
N ILE A 128 -4.41 1.06 13.37
CA ILE A 128 -3.90 2.03 12.41
C ILE A 128 -4.47 1.63 11.04
N ARG A 129 -5.25 2.51 10.46
CA ARG A 129 -5.85 2.31 9.14
C ARG A 129 -5.19 3.24 8.14
N LEU A 130 -4.65 2.66 7.07
CA LEU A 130 -4.10 3.36 5.92
C LEU A 130 -5.08 3.22 4.76
N CYS A 131 -5.53 4.35 4.20
CA CYS A 131 -6.46 4.37 3.08
C CYS A 131 -5.81 5.11 1.92
N ALA A 132 -5.58 4.42 0.79
CA ALA A 132 -5.14 5.06 -0.43
C ALA A 132 -6.34 5.18 -1.39
N PRO A 133 -6.75 6.40 -1.75
CA PRO A 133 -7.89 6.64 -2.65
C PRO A 133 -7.63 6.12 -4.05
N ASP A 134 -6.38 6.19 -4.49
CA ASP A 134 -5.92 5.70 -5.77
C ASP A 134 -4.54 5.06 -5.60
N ALA A 135 -4.46 3.77 -5.85
CA ALA A 135 -3.24 2.99 -5.78
C ALA A 135 -3.12 2.05 -6.97
N GLN A 136 -1.91 1.81 -7.42
CA GLN A 136 -1.61 0.92 -8.53
C GLN A 136 -0.42 0.05 -8.21
N VAL A 137 -0.48 -1.23 -8.55
CA VAL A 137 0.68 -2.12 -8.48
C VAL A 137 1.69 -1.70 -9.53
N THR A 138 2.83 -1.19 -9.09
CA THR A 138 3.91 -0.72 -9.95
C THR A 138 5.08 -1.68 -10.03
N GLU A 139 5.29 -2.48 -8.99
CA GLU A 139 6.37 -3.47 -8.94
C GLU A 139 5.84 -4.80 -8.41
N ARG A 140 6.41 -5.88 -8.89
CA ARG A 140 6.12 -7.25 -8.47
C ARG A 140 7.42 -7.94 -8.12
N GLY A 141 7.46 -8.57 -6.94
CA GLY A 141 8.58 -9.41 -6.53
C GLY A 141 8.57 -10.75 -7.24
N GLU A 142 9.57 -11.54 -6.98
CA GLU A 142 9.70 -12.90 -7.53
C GLU A 142 8.74 -13.87 -6.83
N ILE A 143 8.24 -14.86 -7.57
CA ILE A 143 7.54 -16.01 -7.01
C ILE A 143 8.49 -17.18 -7.05
N THR A 144 8.78 -17.77 -5.89
CA THR A 144 9.61 -18.96 -5.77
C THR A 144 8.75 -20.19 -5.52
N TYR A 145 8.94 -21.22 -6.31
CA TYR A 145 8.28 -22.52 -6.17
C TYR A 145 9.28 -23.52 -5.61
N LYS A 146 9.25 -23.76 -4.31
CA LYS A 146 10.13 -24.74 -3.65
C LYS A 146 9.46 -25.39 -2.45
N ASN A 147 10.05 -26.51 -1.97
CA ASN A 147 9.59 -27.17 -0.76
C ASN A 147 9.79 -26.27 0.47
N GLU A 148 8.94 -26.45 1.46
CA GLU A 148 9.04 -25.84 2.80
C GLU A 148 8.87 -24.30 2.83
N GLU A 149 8.49 -23.68 1.71
CA GLU A 149 8.12 -22.27 1.65
C GLU A 149 6.73 -22.07 1.04
N ALA A 150 5.97 -21.14 1.60
CA ALA A 150 4.71 -20.74 1.01
C ALA A 150 4.96 -20.03 -0.33
N ILE A 151 4.13 -20.31 -1.33
CA ILE A 151 4.08 -19.49 -2.55
C ILE A 151 3.59 -18.11 -2.13
N SER A 152 4.35 -17.08 -2.49
CA SER A 152 4.10 -15.72 -2.03
C SER A 152 4.10 -14.72 -3.19
N TYR A 153 3.27 -13.70 -3.05
CA TYR A 153 3.03 -12.68 -4.06
C TYR A 153 3.40 -11.30 -3.51
N ASN A 154 4.67 -10.92 -3.68
CA ASN A 154 5.14 -9.60 -3.25
C ASN A 154 4.74 -8.53 -4.27
N ILE A 155 4.15 -7.45 -3.81
CA ILE A 155 3.75 -6.31 -4.61
C ILE A 155 4.15 -5.00 -3.96
N THR A 156 4.46 -4.01 -4.79
CA THR A 156 4.60 -2.62 -4.39
C THR A 156 3.51 -1.80 -5.06
N LEU A 157 2.71 -1.13 -4.24
CA LEU A 157 1.67 -0.20 -4.67
C LEU A 157 2.20 1.22 -4.63
N THR A 158 2.06 1.97 -5.71
CA THR A 158 2.26 3.42 -5.71
C THR A 158 0.92 4.10 -5.47
N CYS A 159 0.89 5.04 -4.52
CA CYS A 159 -0.29 5.82 -4.19
C CYS A 159 -0.30 7.12 -4.99
N TYR A 160 -1.41 7.40 -5.65
CA TYR A 160 -1.66 8.61 -6.44
C TYR A 160 -2.57 9.58 -5.67
N PRO A 161 -2.48 10.89 -5.96
CA PRO A 161 -3.29 11.87 -5.26
C PRO A 161 -4.75 11.81 -5.71
N ASP A 162 -5.66 12.02 -4.76
CA ASP A 162 -7.06 12.31 -5.05
C ASP A 162 -7.26 13.78 -5.47
N ALA A 163 -8.52 14.20 -5.62
CA ALA A 163 -8.87 15.57 -5.99
C ALA A 163 -8.42 16.63 -4.96
N ALA A 164 -8.16 16.22 -3.72
CA ALA A 164 -7.62 17.08 -2.67
C ALA A 164 -6.08 17.06 -2.62
N GLY A 165 -5.41 16.30 -3.49
CA GLY A 165 -3.96 16.13 -3.52
C GLY A 165 -3.43 15.15 -2.49
N VAL A 166 -4.29 14.38 -1.82
CA VAL A 166 -3.90 13.42 -0.77
C VAL A 166 -3.66 12.05 -1.37
N LYS A 167 -2.48 11.48 -1.13
CA LYS A 167 -2.09 10.15 -1.62
C LYS A 167 -2.42 9.03 -0.64
N LEU A 168 -2.42 9.34 0.66
CA LEU A 168 -2.65 8.37 1.71
C LEU A 168 -3.28 9.05 2.93
N TYR A 169 -4.40 8.53 3.38
CA TYR A 169 -5.02 8.89 4.65
C TYR A 169 -4.60 7.88 5.71
N LYS A 170 -4.22 8.36 6.90
CA LYS A 170 -3.85 7.53 8.03
C LYS A 170 -4.73 7.88 9.23
N TYR A 171 -5.53 6.94 9.66
CA TYR A 171 -6.39 7.05 10.83
C TYR A 171 -5.87 6.13 11.94
N MET A 172 -5.97 6.59 13.17
CA MET A 172 -5.49 5.86 14.35
C MET A 172 -6.55 5.87 15.45
N LYS A 173 -6.71 4.71 16.10
CA LYS A 173 -7.55 4.53 17.27
C LYS A 173 -6.73 3.95 18.43
#